data_9db15b4ec34073e4dc68a17c5fb850bc
#
_entry.id   9db15b4ec34073e4dc68a17c5fb850bc
#
_cell.length_a   1.000
_cell.length_b   1.000
_cell.length_c   1.000
_cell.angle_alpha   90.00
_cell.angle_beta   90.00
_cell.angle_gamma   90.00
#
_symmetry.space_group_name_H-M   'P 1'
#
loop_
_entity.id
_entity.type
_entity.pdbx_description
1 polymer ?
#
loop_
_entity_poly.entity_id
_entity_poly.type
_entity_poly.pdbx_seq_one_letter_code
_entity_poly.pdbx_strand_id
1 'polypeptide(L)'
;MKNWKKYAFASASVVALAAGLAACGNLSGNKKAADSASGDKTVIKMYQIGDKPDNLDELLENANKIIGEKVGAKLDIQYLGWGDYGKKMSVITSSGENYDIAFASNYVVNAQKGAYADLTDLYKKEGAELYKALDPAYIKGNSINGKIYAVPVAANVASSQNFAFNGTLLAKYGIDISGVTSYETLEPVLKQIKEKAPDVVPFAVTKNFIPSDNFDYPVPNGLPFVIDLEGDTTKIVNRYEVPRFKEHLKTLHKFYEAGYIPKDVATSDTSFDLQQDTWFVREETVGPADYGNSLLSRVANKDIQIKPITNFIKKNQTTQVANFVISNNSKNKEKSMEVLNLLNTNAELLNGLVYGPEGKNWEKLPGKENRVKVLDGYKGNTHMGGWNTGNNWILYINENVTDQQIEDSKKQLAEAKESPALGFIFNTDNVKSEISAISNTMQQFDTAINTGTVDPDKAIPELMEKLKSEGAYDKVLNEMQKQYDEFLKNKKS
;
A
#
# COMPACT_ATOMS: atom_id res chain seq x y z
N MET A 1 -15.08 -32.68 44.44
CA MET A 1 -14.48 -32.61 45.80
C MET A 1 -13.18 -31.84 45.73
N LYS A 2 -13.11 -30.71 46.49
CA LYS A 2 -11.95 -30.08 47.12
C LYS A 2 -10.75 -29.71 46.19
N ASN A 3 -10.20 -28.53 46.17
CA ASN A 3 -10.19 -27.39 47.08
C ASN A 3 -9.82 -26.10 46.39
N TRP A 4 -10.52 -25.06 46.72
CA TRP A 4 -10.27 -23.65 46.55
C TRP A 4 -9.41 -23.12 47.72
N LYS A 5 -8.36 -22.38 47.48
CA LYS A 5 -7.76 -21.41 48.41
C LYS A 5 -7.25 -20.24 47.60
N LYS A 6 -7.89 -19.16 47.60
CA LYS A 6 -7.80 -17.83 48.21
C LYS A 6 -6.40 -17.45 48.77
N TYR A 7 -5.79 -16.40 48.23
CA TYR A 7 -5.10 -15.40 49.04
C TYR A 7 -5.37 -14.02 48.44
N ALA A 8 -6.02 -13.20 49.24
CA ALA A 8 -6.09 -11.75 49.16
C ALA A 8 -5.14 -11.17 50.23
N PHE A 9 -4.94 -9.85 50.16
CA PHE A 9 -4.19 -8.92 51.06
C PHE A 9 -2.80 -8.57 50.58
N ALA A 10 -2.35 -7.32 50.62
CA ALA A 10 -2.86 -6.12 51.25
C ALA A 10 -2.19 -4.88 50.65
N SER A 11 -2.90 -3.80 50.71
CA SER A 11 -2.46 -2.41 50.53
C SER A 11 -1.59 -1.93 51.71
N ALA A 12 -0.61 -1.06 51.44
CA ALA A 12 -0.15 0.02 52.33
C ALA A 12 0.94 0.80 51.54
N SER A 13 0.75 1.99 51.07
CA SER A 13 0.70 3.30 51.75
C SER A 13 2.07 3.81 52.22
N VAL A 14 2.29 5.08 51.83
CA VAL A 14 2.91 6.16 52.58
C VAL A 14 4.28 6.65 52.07
N VAL A 15 4.26 7.79 51.38
CA VAL A 15 4.51 9.18 51.77
C VAL A 15 5.99 9.59 51.86
N ALA A 16 6.31 10.54 51.00
CA ALA A 16 7.09 11.75 51.12
C ALA A 16 8.45 11.74 51.90
N LEU A 17 9.43 12.31 51.23
CA LEU A 17 10.24 13.34 51.86
C LEU A 17 10.87 14.25 50.77
N ALA A 18 10.45 15.52 50.80
CA ALA A 18 11.12 16.64 50.14
C ALA A 18 12.24 17.15 51.04
N ALA A 19 13.24 17.70 50.44
CA ALA A 19 13.97 18.88 50.82
C ALA A 19 15.50 18.80 50.75
N GLY A 20 16.01 19.75 50.05
CA GLY A 20 17.13 20.57 50.38
C GLY A 20 18.44 20.19 49.67
N LEU A 21 19.24 21.01 49.10
CA LEU A 21 19.46 22.45 49.24
C LEU A 21 20.37 22.90 48.09
N ALA A 22 20.20 24.12 47.71
CA ALA A 22 21.08 24.85 46.81
C ALA A 22 22.50 25.00 47.38
N ALA A 23 23.48 24.91 46.50
CA ALA A 23 24.79 25.54 46.75
C ALA A 23 25.31 26.17 45.46
N CYS A 24 25.31 27.48 45.44
CA CYS A 24 26.03 28.33 44.48
C CYS A 24 27.54 28.09 44.54
N GLY A 25 28.16 28.05 43.39
CA GLY A 25 29.60 28.10 43.24
C GLY A 25 29.96 28.76 41.92
N ASN A 26 30.05 30.07 41.93
CA ASN A 26 30.53 30.91 40.83
C ASN A 26 32.02 30.77 40.68
N LEU A 27 32.55 30.38 39.53
CA LEU A 27 33.96 30.60 39.17
C LEU A 27 34.04 30.96 37.69
N SER A 28 34.24 32.24 37.44
CA SER A 28 34.66 32.83 36.19
C SER A 28 35.95 32.17 35.67
N GLY A 29 35.93 31.75 34.43
CA GLY A 29 37.11 31.35 33.69
C GLY A 29 36.86 31.54 32.19
N ASN A 30 37.24 32.71 31.72
CA ASN A 30 37.25 33.10 30.31
C ASN A 30 38.10 32.13 29.49
N LYS A 31 37.52 31.34 28.59
CA LYS A 31 38.23 30.75 27.47
C LYS A 31 37.44 31.03 26.20
N LYS A 32 38.14 31.65 25.27
CA LYS A 32 37.72 32.04 23.95
C LYS A 32 36.99 30.86 23.24
N ALA A 33 35.82 31.19 22.73
CA ALA A 33 35.09 30.35 21.82
C ALA A 33 35.94 30.04 20.58
N ALA A 34 36.17 28.78 20.34
CA ALA A 34 36.44 28.27 19.00
C ALA A 34 35.08 27.95 18.41
N ASP A 35 34.70 28.64 17.33
CA ASP A 35 33.56 28.38 16.52
C ASP A 35 33.64 26.93 16.00
N SER A 36 32.91 26.03 16.63
CA SER A 36 32.47 24.79 15.99
C SER A 36 30.97 24.93 15.77
N ALA A 37 30.61 25.22 14.53
CA ALA A 37 29.25 25.19 14.05
C ALA A 37 28.69 23.73 14.05
N SER A 38 28.36 23.22 15.24
CA SER A 38 27.45 22.09 15.40
C SER A 38 26.15 22.62 16.01
N GLY A 39 25.38 23.33 15.20
CA GLY A 39 23.98 23.59 15.54
C GLY A 39 23.28 22.24 15.72
N ASP A 40 22.63 22.05 16.88
CA ASP A 40 21.81 20.85 17.14
C ASP A 40 20.79 20.69 15.98
N LYS A 41 20.98 19.64 15.15
CA LYS A 41 20.10 19.35 14.04
C LYS A 41 18.73 18.96 14.57
N THR A 42 17.67 19.52 14.00
CA THR A 42 16.29 19.16 14.35
C THR A 42 16.05 17.68 14.07
N VAL A 43 15.69 16.90 15.10
CA VAL A 43 15.35 15.49 14.95
C VAL A 43 13.88 15.37 14.46
N ILE A 44 13.71 14.73 13.31
CA ILE A 44 12.40 14.40 12.71
C ILE A 44 12.09 12.95 13.03
N LYS A 45 11.08 12.73 13.87
CA LYS A 45 10.61 11.40 14.26
C LYS A 45 9.62 10.86 13.24
N MET A 46 9.93 9.69 12.68
CA MET A 46 9.11 9.06 11.63
C MET A 46 8.67 7.66 12.06
N TYR A 47 7.38 7.36 11.94
CA TYR A 47 6.84 6.01 12.02
C TYR A 47 6.68 5.39 10.64
N GLN A 48 7.34 4.25 10.42
CA GLN A 48 7.31 3.50 9.17
C GLN A 48 6.64 2.14 9.37
N ILE A 49 5.85 1.72 8.37
CA ILE A 49 5.23 0.39 8.33
C ILE A 49 6.21 -0.64 7.74
N GLY A 50 6.24 -1.82 8.33
CA GLY A 50 6.97 -2.96 7.79
C GLY A 50 8.01 -3.52 8.73
N ASP A 51 8.86 -4.39 8.17
CA ASP A 51 9.96 -5.00 8.90
C ASP A 51 11.17 -4.06 8.87
N LYS A 52 11.77 -3.87 10.05
CA LYS A 52 12.97 -3.03 10.18
C LYS A 52 14.15 -3.68 9.45
N PRO A 53 14.82 -2.97 8.53
CA PRO A 53 16.10 -3.46 7.97
C PRO A 53 17.14 -3.73 9.06
N ASP A 54 17.87 -4.83 8.93
CA ASP A 54 18.90 -5.21 9.91
C ASP A 54 20.02 -4.17 10.02
N ASN A 55 20.30 -3.46 8.92
CA ASN A 55 21.31 -2.42 8.84
C ASN A 55 20.72 -1.00 8.85
N LEU A 56 19.54 -0.78 9.45
CA LEU A 56 18.86 0.53 9.43
C LEU A 56 19.78 1.66 9.94
N ASP A 57 20.60 1.42 10.95
CA ASP A 57 21.49 2.43 11.52
C ASP A 57 22.54 2.89 10.48
N GLU A 58 23.10 1.95 9.68
CA GLU A 58 24.03 2.24 8.56
C GLU A 58 23.31 3.06 7.46
N LEU A 59 22.09 2.68 7.11
CA LEU A 59 21.27 3.40 6.12
C LEU A 59 20.99 4.84 6.58
N LEU A 60 20.61 5.01 7.84
CA LEU A 60 20.30 6.32 8.42
C LEU A 60 21.53 7.18 8.63
N GLU A 61 22.70 6.60 8.93
CA GLU A 61 23.95 7.37 9.02
C GLU A 61 24.25 8.07 7.69
N ASN A 62 24.16 7.35 6.57
CA ASN A 62 24.39 7.90 5.23
C ASN A 62 23.30 8.91 4.83
N ALA A 63 22.04 8.57 5.05
CA ALA A 63 20.91 9.46 4.77
C ALA A 63 20.99 10.77 5.56
N ASN A 64 21.35 10.69 6.85
CA ASN A 64 21.42 11.85 7.74
C ASN A 64 22.60 12.77 7.47
N LYS A 65 23.64 12.33 6.75
CA LYS A 65 24.66 13.24 6.19
C LYS A 65 24.02 14.19 5.19
N ILE A 66 23.30 13.62 4.18
CA ILE A 66 22.64 14.40 3.13
C ILE A 66 21.54 15.29 3.70
N ILE A 67 20.65 14.73 4.54
CA ILE A 67 19.55 15.47 5.18
C ILE A 67 20.10 16.60 6.05
N GLY A 68 21.17 16.33 6.81
CA GLY A 68 21.79 17.31 7.66
C GLY A 68 22.45 18.47 6.91
N GLU A 69 23.07 18.19 5.76
CA GLU A 69 23.67 19.20 4.89
C GLU A 69 22.63 20.03 4.14
N LYS A 70 21.58 19.39 3.66
CA LYS A 70 20.57 20.05 2.81
C LYS A 70 19.52 20.82 3.60
N VAL A 71 19.03 20.29 4.72
CA VAL A 71 17.88 20.85 5.46
C VAL A 71 18.16 21.09 6.96
N GLY A 72 19.37 20.77 7.46
CA GLY A 72 19.70 20.97 8.87
C GLY A 72 18.89 20.08 9.82
N ALA A 73 18.44 18.90 9.36
CA ALA A 73 17.67 17.96 10.16
C ALA A 73 18.37 16.60 10.28
N LYS A 74 17.82 15.75 11.16
CA LYS A 74 18.19 14.35 11.33
C LYS A 74 16.90 13.52 11.34
N LEU A 75 16.81 12.52 10.48
CA LEU A 75 15.69 11.58 10.43
C LEU A 75 15.92 10.44 11.42
N ASP A 76 14.92 10.15 12.26
CA ASP A 76 14.85 9.03 13.18
C ASP A 76 13.63 8.18 12.83
N ILE A 77 13.83 6.93 12.37
CA ILE A 77 12.76 6.06 11.88
C ILE A 77 12.49 4.94 12.87
N GLN A 78 11.23 4.84 13.29
CA GLN A 78 10.71 3.74 14.09
C GLN A 78 9.80 2.87 13.25
N TYR A 79 10.14 1.59 13.12
CA TYR A 79 9.33 0.60 12.40
C TYR A 79 8.26 -0.02 13.29
N LEU A 80 7.07 -0.14 12.76
CA LEU A 80 5.97 -0.90 13.34
C LEU A 80 5.56 -1.98 12.34
N GLY A 81 5.55 -3.24 12.78
CA GLY A 81 5.28 -4.41 11.93
C GLY A 81 3.88 -4.38 11.28
N TRP A 82 3.75 -5.06 10.18
CA TRP A 82 2.54 -5.11 9.33
C TRP A 82 1.24 -5.40 10.10
N GLY A 83 1.24 -6.40 10.97
CA GLY A 83 0.04 -6.82 11.71
C GLY A 83 -0.41 -5.82 12.79
N ASP A 84 0.49 -4.99 13.28
CA ASP A 84 0.28 -4.11 14.42
C ASP A 84 0.17 -2.63 14.05
N TYR A 85 0.65 -2.25 12.87
CA TYR A 85 0.79 -0.84 12.47
C TYR A 85 -0.48 -0.04 12.72
N GLY A 86 -1.59 -0.47 12.16
CA GLY A 86 -2.87 0.26 12.26
C GLY A 86 -3.35 0.45 13.69
N LYS A 87 -3.21 -0.59 14.54
CA LYS A 87 -3.60 -0.55 15.95
C LYS A 87 -2.69 0.40 16.73
N LYS A 88 -1.37 0.28 16.58
CA LYS A 88 -0.39 1.13 17.27
C LYS A 88 -0.52 2.59 16.85
N MET A 89 -0.63 2.89 15.55
CA MET A 89 -0.84 4.24 15.06
C MET A 89 -2.16 4.86 15.54
N SER A 90 -3.22 4.06 15.68
CA SER A 90 -4.47 4.55 16.27
C SER A 90 -4.28 5.00 17.72
N VAL A 91 -3.50 4.26 18.52
CA VAL A 91 -3.17 4.64 19.90
C VAL A 91 -2.28 5.88 19.93
N ILE A 92 -1.20 5.90 19.14
CA ILE A 92 -0.24 7.03 19.05
C ILE A 92 -0.98 8.31 18.67
N THR A 93 -1.83 8.25 17.64
CA THR A 93 -2.61 9.41 17.18
C THR A 93 -3.62 9.88 18.22
N SER A 94 -4.31 8.95 18.89
CA SER A 94 -5.34 9.31 19.89
C SER A 94 -4.78 9.75 21.24
N SER A 95 -3.58 9.27 21.61
CA SER A 95 -2.91 9.71 22.85
C SER A 95 -2.24 11.09 22.72
N GLY A 96 -2.11 11.62 21.50
CA GLY A 96 -1.37 12.86 21.26
C GLY A 96 0.13 12.69 21.39
N GLU A 97 0.65 11.48 21.26
CA GLU A 97 2.10 11.22 21.23
C GLU A 97 2.78 12.05 20.14
N ASN A 98 3.92 12.65 20.48
CA ASN A 98 4.60 13.53 19.55
C ASN A 98 5.44 12.74 18.53
N TYR A 99 5.01 12.77 17.29
CA TYR A 99 5.78 12.35 16.12
C TYR A 99 5.66 13.41 15.03
N ASP A 100 6.54 13.38 14.05
CA ASP A 100 6.55 14.36 12.96
C ASP A 100 5.96 13.76 11.69
N ILE A 101 6.49 12.64 11.23
CA ILE A 101 6.07 11.96 10.01
C ILE A 101 5.56 10.56 10.35
N ALA A 102 4.54 10.10 9.62
CA ALA A 102 4.14 8.70 9.67
C ALA A 102 3.67 8.20 8.31
N PHE A 103 3.81 6.90 8.05
CA PHE A 103 3.06 6.25 6.97
C PHE A 103 1.57 6.34 7.30
N ALA A 104 0.75 6.75 6.33
CA ALA A 104 -0.66 7.05 6.60
C ALA A 104 -1.44 5.80 7.02
N SER A 105 -2.21 5.91 8.08
CA SER A 105 -3.16 4.90 8.53
C SER A 105 -4.56 5.49 8.51
N ASN A 106 -5.53 4.78 7.92
CA ASN A 106 -6.91 5.28 7.79
C ASN A 106 -6.96 6.73 7.29
N TYR A 107 -6.26 7.00 6.18
CA TYR A 107 -5.91 8.32 5.70
C TYR A 107 -7.07 9.32 5.75
N VAL A 108 -8.18 9.02 5.05
CA VAL A 108 -9.33 9.92 4.96
C VAL A 108 -9.93 10.21 6.33
N VAL A 109 -10.15 9.17 7.13
CA VAL A 109 -10.79 9.30 8.45
C VAL A 109 -9.93 10.12 9.41
N ASN A 110 -8.62 9.89 9.44
CA ASN A 110 -7.71 10.60 10.35
C ASN A 110 -7.47 12.05 9.90
N ALA A 111 -7.43 12.31 8.59
CA ALA A 111 -7.38 13.68 8.07
C ALA A 111 -8.64 14.48 8.45
N GLN A 112 -9.83 13.90 8.27
CA GLN A 112 -11.10 14.54 8.65
C GLN A 112 -11.22 14.80 10.17
N LYS A 113 -10.61 13.92 10.99
CA LYS A 113 -10.53 14.12 12.46
C LYS A 113 -9.46 15.12 12.90
N GLY A 114 -8.70 15.70 11.97
CA GLY A 114 -7.66 16.69 12.26
C GLY A 114 -6.38 16.08 12.88
N ALA A 115 -6.14 14.78 12.70
CA ALA A 115 -4.92 14.14 13.16
C ALA A 115 -3.69 14.51 12.31
N TYR A 116 -3.92 14.82 11.02
CA TYR A 116 -2.88 15.17 10.06
C TYR A 116 -2.89 16.65 9.71
N ALA A 117 -1.73 17.23 9.51
CA ALA A 117 -1.55 18.60 9.11
C ALA A 117 -2.06 18.84 7.68
N ASP A 118 -2.68 20.02 7.44
CA ASP A 118 -2.94 20.52 6.10
C ASP A 118 -1.61 20.90 5.45
N LEU A 119 -1.25 20.24 4.36
CA LEU A 119 0.01 20.42 3.65
C LEU A 119 -0.11 21.37 2.46
N THR A 120 -1.28 21.93 2.20
CA THR A 120 -1.56 22.71 0.97
C THR A 120 -0.58 23.86 0.77
N ASP A 121 -0.25 24.58 1.83
CA ASP A 121 0.71 25.69 1.75
C ASP A 121 2.17 25.21 1.85
N LEU A 122 2.45 24.14 2.59
CA LEU A 122 3.79 23.53 2.66
C LEU A 122 4.25 23.01 1.29
N TYR A 123 3.34 22.47 0.49
CA TYR A 123 3.63 22.07 -0.88
C TYR A 123 4.09 23.25 -1.78
N LYS A 124 3.55 24.44 -1.55
CA LYS A 124 3.92 25.63 -2.34
C LYS A 124 5.29 26.19 -1.97
N LYS A 125 5.76 25.92 -0.75
CA LYS A 125 7.01 26.42 -0.19
C LYS A 125 8.07 25.33 -0.14
N GLU A 126 8.04 24.54 0.93
CA GLU A 126 9.06 23.54 1.26
C GLU A 126 8.99 22.29 0.35
N GLY A 127 7.83 22.03 -0.27
CA GLY A 127 7.58 20.89 -1.15
C GLY A 127 7.41 21.25 -2.63
N ALA A 128 7.87 22.43 -3.07
CA ALA A 128 7.59 22.90 -4.44
C ALA A 128 8.20 22.03 -5.55
N GLU A 129 9.37 21.46 -5.33
CA GLU A 129 10.02 20.55 -6.28
C GLU A 129 9.28 19.21 -6.37
N LEU A 130 8.94 18.64 -5.21
CA LEU A 130 8.10 17.46 -5.13
C LEU A 130 6.76 17.66 -5.82
N TYR A 131 6.06 18.79 -5.56
CA TYR A 131 4.76 19.08 -6.19
C TYR A 131 4.83 19.08 -7.73
N LYS A 132 5.92 19.61 -8.29
CA LYS A 132 6.15 19.61 -9.74
C LYS A 132 6.47 18.22 -10.30
N ALA A 133 7.09 17.36 -9.50
CA ALA A 133 7.47 16.02 -9.92
C ALA A 133 6.31 15.02 -9.85
N LEU A 134 5.25 15.32 -9.08
CA LEU A 134 4.09 14.42 -8.93
C LEU A 134 3.17 14.48 -10.16
N ASP A 135 2.68 13.29 -10.57
CA ASP A 135 1.52 13.23 -11.47
C ASP A 135 0.32 13.90 -10.79
N PRO A 136 -0.42 14.78 -11.50
CA PRO A 136 -1.57 15.50 -10.94
C PRO A 136 -2.64 14.60 -10.31
N ALA A 137 -2.74 13.34 -10.73
CA ALA A 137 -3.67 12.38 -10.16
C ALA A 137 -3.39 12.10 -8.66
N TYR A 138 -2.11 12.15 -8.23
CA TYR A 138 -1.78 12.03 -6.81
C TYR A 138 -2.40 13.16 -5.97
N ILE A 139 -2.36 14.37 -6.48
CA ILE A 139 -2.94 15.52 -5.79
C ILE A 139 -4.48 15.39 -5.75
N LYS A 140 -5.10 15.04 -6.89
CA LYS A 140 -6.55 14.83 -6.98
C LYS A 140 -7.02 13.74 -6.02
N GLY A 141 -6.38 12.56 -6.05
CA GLY A 141 -6.79 11.40 -5.26
C GLY A 141 -6.50 11.53 -3.75
N ASN A 142 -5.59 12.45 -3.36
CA ASN A 142 -5.25 12.71 -1.96
C ASN A 142 -5.89 13.98 -1.41
N SER A 143 -6.64 14.73 -2.21
CA SER A 143 -7.34 15.93 -1.74
C SER A 143 -8.62 15.56 -1.01
N ILE A 144 -8.81 16.13 0.17
CA ILE A 144 -10.01 15.97 1.01
C ILE A 144 -10.58 17.36 1.27
N ASN A 145 -11.78 17.65 0.74
CA ASN A 145 -12.41 18.98 0.85
C ASN A 145 -11.50 20.11 0.36
N GLY A 146 -10.78 19.89 -0.75
CA GLY A 146 -9.89 20.88 -1.36
C GLY A 146 -8.54 21.08 -0.67
N LYS A 147 -8.22 20.28 0.35
CA LYS A 147 -6.96 20.31 1.11
C LYS A 147 -6.16 19.05 0.92
N ILE A 148 -4.84 19.16 1.00
CA ILE A 148 -3.90 18.04 0.85
C ILE A 148 -3.34 17.69 2.23
N TYR A 149 -3.43 16.42 2.64
CA TYR A 149 -2.96 15.95 3.95
C TYR A 149 -1.84 14.91 3.87
N ALA A 150 -1.41 14.54 2.66
CA ALA A 150 -0.38 13.53 2.48
C ALA A 150 0.66 13.91 1.43
N VAL A 151 1.84 13.34 1.60
CA VAL A 151 2.88 13.24 0.56
C VAL A 151 2.86 11.82 0.04
N PRO A 152 2.37 11.58 -1.19
CA PRO A 152 2.36 10.25 -1.77
C PRO A 152 3.78 9.81 -2.15
N VAL A 153 4.02 8.52 -2.07
CA VAL A 153 5.17 7.88 -2.73
C VAL A 153 4.87 7.83 -4.22
N ALA A 154 5.65 8.55 -5.02
CA ALA A 154 5.50 8.58 -6.47
C ALA A 154 6.06 7.29 -7.09
N ALA A 155 5.26 6.22 -7.07
CA ALA A 155 5.57 4.95 -7.73
C ALA A 155 4.55 4.68 -8.84
N ASN A 156 3.54 3.87 -8.54
CA ASN A 156 2.53 3.46 -9.49
C ASN A 156 1.23 4.26 -9.30
N VAL A 157 1.14 5.46 -9.91
CA VAL A 157 -0.08 6.27 -9.92
C VAL A 157 -1.25 5.58 -10.64
N ALA A 158 -0.93 4.67 -11.55
CA ALA A 158 -1.86 3.75 -12.19
C ALA A 158 -1.34 2.33 -12.02
N SER A 159 -2.24 1.35 -11.96
CA SER A 159 -1.87 -0.05 -11.93
C SER A 159 -2.92 -0.90 -12.64
N SER A 160 -2.51 -2.10 -13.04
CA SER A 160 -3.38 -3.18 -13.50
C SER A 160 -3.22 -4.41 -12.64
N GLN A 161 -4.26 -5.23 -12.59
CA GLN A 161 -4.16 -6.58 -12.07
C GLN A 161 -3.77 -7.54 -13.19
N ASN A 162 -2.92 -8.50 -12.87
CA ASN A 162 -2.35 -9.43 -13.85
C ASN A 162 -2.36 -10.85 -13.30
N PHE A 163 -2.58 -11.82 -14.16
CA PHE A 163 -2.15 -13.18 -13.88
C PHE A 163 -0.64 -13.24 -13.94
N ALA A 164 0.00 -13.63 -12.84
CA ALA A 164 1.43 -13.83 -12.72
C ALA A 164 1.71 -15.34 -12.72
N PHE A 165 2.46 -15.80 -13.71
CA PHE A 165 2.79 -17.20 -13.90
C PHE A 165 4.22 -17.49 -13.44
N ASN A 166 4.42 -18.62 -12.78
CA ASN A 166 5.73 -19.14 -12.43
C ASN A 166 6.46 -19.60 -13.68
N GLY A 167 7.41 -18.79 -14.16
CA GLY A 167 8.16 -19.05 -15.40
C GLY A 167 9.00 -20.32 -15.35
N THR A 168 9.52 -20.70 -14.16
CA THR A 168 10.22 -21.99 -13.99
C THR A 168 9.32 -23.17 -14.35
N LEU A 169 8.07 -23.15 -13.92
CA LEU A 169 7.10 -24.21 -14.21
C LEU A 169 6.61 -24.16 -15.67
N LEU A 170 6.42 -22.94 -16.22
CA LEU A 170 6.10 -22.78 -17.63
C LEU A 170 7.16 -23.45 -18.52
N ALA A 171 8.44 -23.12 -18.29
CA ALA A 171 9.55 -23.67 -19.05
C ALA A 171 9.70 -25.19 -18.84
N LYS A 172 9.63 -25.64 -17.58
CA LYS A 172 9.78 -27.07 -17.24
C LYS A 172 8.76 -27.96 -17.91
N TYR A 173 7.53 -27.50 -18.01
CA TYR A 173 6.41 -28.32 -18.52
C TYR A 173 5.97 -27.94 -19.94
N GLY A 174 6.60 -26.95 -20.57
CA GLY A 174 6.29 -26.49 -21.92
C GLY A 174 4.85 -26.01 -22.06
N ILE A 175 4.38 -25.19 -21.10
CA ILE A 175 3.00 -24.67 -21.07
C ILE A 175 2.98 -23.31 -21.76
N ASP A 176 2.15 -23.19 -22.82
CA ASP A 176 1.93 -21.92 -23.52
C ASP A 176 0.74 -21.17 -22.89
N ILE A 177 1.00 -19.92 -22.53
CA ILE A 177 0.02 -18.98 -21.95
C ILE A 177 -0.41 -17.88 -22.93
N SER A 178 -0.04 -17.97 -24.21
CA SER A 178 -0.37 -16.94 -25.22
C SER A 178 -1.87 -16.68 -25.34
N GLY A 179 -2.68 -17.72 -25.19
CA GLY A 179 -4.17 -17.64 -25.24
C GLY A 179 -4.85 -17.16 -23.96
N VAL A 180 -4.10 -16.87 -22.88
CA VAL A 180 -4.69 -16.43 -21.61
C VAL A 180 -4.99 -14.94 -21.68
N THR A 181 -6.30 -14.58 -21.55
CA THR A 181 -6.79 -13.20 -21.57
C THR A 181 -7.85 -12.92 -20.50
N SER A 182 -8.39 -13.97 -19.83
CA SER A 182 -9.42 -13.87 -18.80
C SER A 182 -9.38 -15.10 -17.89
N TYR A 183 -10.20 -15.13 -16.84
CA TYR A 183 -10.37 -16.32 -15.98
C TYR A 183 -10.83 -17.54 -16.80
N GLU A 184 -11.78 -17.33 -17.72
CA GLU A 184 -12.36 -18.40 -18.53
C GLU A 184 -11.30 -19.07 -19.43
N THR A 185 -10.32 -18.31 -19.87
CA THR A 185 -9.23 -18.82 -20.73
C THR A 185 -8.06 -19.44 -19.94
N LEU A 186 -8.08 -19.38 -18.61
CA LEU A 186 -7.09 -20.06 -17.75
C LEU A 186 -7.26 -21.59 -17.71
N GLU A 187 -8.48 -22.11 -17.84
CA GLU A 187 -8.77 -23.53 -17.59
C GLU A 187 -7.83 -24.50 -18.30
N PRO A 188 -7.53 -24.35 -19.62
CA PRO A 188 -6.63 -25.27 -20.31
C PRO A 188 -5.23 -25.35 -19.72
N VAL A 189 -4.67 -24.24 -19.22
CA VAL A 189 -3.34 -24.22 -18.64
C VAL A 189 -3.34 -24.73 -17.19
N LEU A 190 -4.42 -24.47 -16.42
CA LEU A 190 -4.62 -25.05 -15.09
C LEU A 190 -4.75 -26.57 -15.14
N LYS A 191 -5.46 -27.08 -16.12
CA LYS A 191 -5.58 -28.53 -16.35
C LYS A 191 -4.21 -29.15 -16.64
N GLN A 192 -3.43 -28.55 -17.55
CA GLN A 192 -2.11 -29.04 -17.90
C GLN A 192 -1.18 -29.12 -16.70
N ILE A 193 -1.10 -28.06 -15.89
CA ILE A 193 -0.20 -28.07 -14.72
C ILE A 193 -0.66 -29.07 -13.67
N LYS A 194 -1.95 -29.21 -13.43
CA LYS A 194 -2.49 -30.21 -12.49
C LYS A 194 -2.13 -31.63 -12.88
N GLU A 195 -2.21 -31.95 -14.18
CA GLU A 195 -1.84 -33.28 -14.70
C GLU A 195 -0.34 -33.53 -14.64
N LYS A 196 0.50 -32.52 -14.94
CA LYS A 196 1.97 -32.65 -15.02
C LYS A 196 2.68 -32.50 -13.70
N ALA A 197 2.09 -31.77 -12.75
CA ALA A 197 2.68 -31.44 -11.45
C ALA A 197 1.60 -31.44 -10.35
N PRO A 198 1.12 -32.62 -9.90
CA PRO A 198 -0.01 -32.71 -8.95
C PRO A 198 0.25 -32.07 -7.58
N ASP A 199 1.51 -31.87 -7.20
CA ASP A 199 1.91 -31.23 -5.94
C ASP A 199 1.96 -29.68 -6.04
N VAL A 200 1.76 -29.11 -7.23
CA VAL A 200 1.73 -27.67 -7.47
C VAL A 200 0.27 -27.20 -7.43
N VAL A 201 0.01 -26.12 -6.70
CA VAL A 201 -1.29 -25.46 -6.72
C VAL A 201 -1.49 -24.75 -8.07
N PRO A 202 -2.46 -25.15 -8.90
CA PRO A 202 -2.66 -24.55 -10.21
C PRO A 202 -3.01 -23.07 -10.15
N PHE A 203 -4.00 -22.68 -9.34
CA PHE A 203 -4.36 -21.28 -9.10
C PHE A 203 -4.27 -20.97 -7.62
N ALA A 204 -3.24 -20.18 -7.28
CA ALA A 204 -2.89 -19.85 -5.90
C ALA A 204 -3.67 -18.65 -5.41
N VAL A 205 -4.83 -18.92 -4.83
CA VAL A 205 -5.67 -17.92 -4.16
C VAL A 205 -5.69 -18.17 -2.65
N THR A 206 -5.91 -17.11 -1.88
CA THR A 206 -6.00 -17.14 -0.42
C THR A 206 -7.42 -16.81 0.04
N LYS A 207 -7.71 -16.97 1.32
CA LYS A 207 -9.04 -16.67 1.89
C LYS A 207 -9.49 -15.21 1.71
N ASN A 208 -8.54 -14.30 1.46
CA ASN A 208 -8.82 -12.87 1.24
C ASN A 208 -8.92 -12.50 -0.26
N PHE A 209 -8.95 -13.50 -1.12
CA PHE A 209 -9.01 -13.29 -2.56
C PHE A 209 -10.33 -12.64 -2.97
N ILE A 210 -10.23 -11.65 -3.84
CA ILE A 210 -11.35 -11.03 -4.55
C ILE A 210 -10.95 -10.99 -6.02
N PRO A 211 -11.72 -11.64 -6.90
CA PRO A 211 -11.42 -11.64 -8.34
C PRO A 211 -11.31 -10.22 -8.88
N SER A 212 -10.28 -10.00 -9.66
CA SER A 212 -10.01 -8.68 -10.24
C SER A 212 -10.91 -8.41 -11.45
N ASP A 213 -11.42 -7.19 -11.55
CA ASP A 213 -12.19 -6.70 -12.69
C ASP A 213 -11.94 -5.18 -12.85
N ASN A 214 -12.40 -4.61 -13.98
CA ASN A 214 -12.30 -3.17 -14.26
C ASN A 214 -13.31 -2.35 -13.43
N PHE A 215 -13.18 -2.46 -12.11
CA PHE A 215 -13.95 -1.71 -11.12
C PHE A 215 -13.15 -0.61 -10.45
N ASP A 216 -13.82 0.47 -10.09
CA ASP A 216 -13.35 1.42 -9.10
C ASP A 216 -14.22 1.35 -7.85
N TYR A 217 -13.59 1.34 -6.68
CA TYR A 217 -14.24 1.17 -5.38
C TYR A 217 -14.30 2.52 -4.65
N PRO A 218 -15.47 3.19 -4.58
CA PRO A 218 -15.62 4.45 -3.86
C PRO A 218 -15.28 4.36 -2.38
N VAL A 219 -15.53 3.19 -1.79
CA VAL A 219 -15.12 2.83 -0.43
C VAL A 219 -14.41 1.50 -0.47
N PRO A 220 -13.12 1.43 -0.19
CA PRO A 220 -12.40 0.18 -0.07
C PRO A 220 -12.88 -0.58 1.17
N ASN A 221 -12.86 -1.90 1.08
CA ASN A 221 -13.07 -2.86 2.18
C ASN A 221 -14.52 -3.07 2.63
N GLY A 222 -15.06 -4.21 2.28
CA GLY A 222 -16.23 -4.82 2.89
C GLY A 222 -17.59 -4.37 2.35
N LEU A 223 -17.64 -3.47 1.35
CA LEU A 223 -18.87 -3.11 0.67
C LEU A 223 -18.89 -3.67 -0.77
N PRO A 224 -20.08 -4.04 -1.29
CA PRO A 224 -20.19 -4.58 -2.63
C PRO A 224 -20.25 -3.51 -3.73
N PHE A 225 -20.21 -2.22 -3.37
CA PHE A 225 -20.48 -1.10 -4.26
C PHE A 225 -19.24 -0.71 -5.07
N VAL A 226 -19.43 -0.61 -6.39
CA VAL A 226 -18.38 -0.29 -7.35
C VAL A 226 -18.90 0.67 -8.42
N ILE A 227 -17.98 1.34 -9.10
CA ILE A 227 -18.23 1.95 -10.41
C ILE A 227 -17.67 0.99 -11.44
N ASP A 228 -18.52 0.49 -12.32
CA ASP A 228 -18.10 -0.36 -13.43
C ASP A 228 -17.49 0.50 -14.52
N LEU A 229 -16.17 0.39 -14.71
CA LEU A 229 -15.41 1.19 -15.67
C LEU A 229 -15.65 0.76 -17.13
N GLU A 230 -16.34 -0.36 -17.35
CA GLU A 230 -16.77 -0.84 -18.66
C GLU A 230 -18.28 -0.62 -18.93
N GLY A 231 -19.01 -0.14 -17.91
CA GLY A 231 -20.43 0.15 -17.96
C GLY A 231 -20.75 1.64 -17.91
N ASP A 232 -21.88 1.97 -17.28
CA ASP A 232 -22.25 3.37 -17.01
C ASP A 232 -21.48 3.91 -15.81
N THR A 233 -20.38 4.59 -16.09
CA THR A 233 -19.48 5.14 -15.06
C THR A 233 -20.10 6.27 -14.23
N THR A 234 -21.33 6.69 -14.51
CA THR A 234 -22.07 7.65 -13.68
C THR A 234 -22.86 6.96 -12.56
N LYS A 235 -22.87 5.63 -12.54
CA LYS A 235 -23.63 4.83 -11.59
C LYS A 235 -22.75 4.04 -10.64
N ILE A 236 -23.18 3.99 -9.39
CA ILE A 236 -22.65 3.07 -8.41
C ILE A 236 -23.52 1.82 -8.43
N VAL A 237 -22.91 0.67 -8.63
CA VAL A 237 -23.60 -0.62 -8.76
C VAL A 237 -23.05 -1.64 -7.77
N ASN A 238 -23.79 -2.70 -7.53
CA ASN A 238 -23.26 -3.84 -6.78
C ASN A 238 -22.47 -4.76 -7.72
N ARG A 239 -21.21 -5.05 -7.40
CA ARG A 239 -20.35 -5.92 -8.21
C ARG A 239 -20.96 -7.30 -8.47
N TYR A 240 -21.70 -7.84 -7.52
CA TYR A 240 -22.37 -9.14 -7.65
C TYR A 240 -23.60 -9.10 -8.58
N GLU A 241 -24.07 -7.93 -8.99
CA GLU A 241 -25.12 -7.76 -9.99
C GLU A 241 -24.57 -7.52 -11.41
N VAL A 242 -23.23 -7.26 -11.55
CA VAL A 242 -22.56 -7.10 -12.85
C VAL A 242 -22.43 -8.47 -13.54
N PRO A 243 -22.99 -8.66 -14.75
CA PRO A 243 -23.02 -9.96 -15.42
C PRO A 243 -21.62 -10.56 -15.64
N ARG A 244 -20.67 -9.76 -16.10
CA ARG A 244 -19.27 -10.18 -16.33
C ARG A 244 -18.63 -10.73 -15.04
N PHE A 245 -18.80 -10.04 -13.92
CA PHE A 245 -18.26 -10.48 -12.65
C PHE A 245 -18.90 -11.79 -12.15
N LYS A 246 -20.20 -11.98 -12.38
CA LYS A 246 -20.87 -13.26 -12.10
C LYS A 246 -20.28 -14.43 -12.89
N GLU A 247 -19.94 -14.23 -14.15
CA GLU A 247 -19.30 -15.27 -14.95
C GLU A 247 -17.90 -15.61 -14.43
N HIS A 248 -17.12 -14.63 -13.98
CA HIS A 248 -15.84 -14.88 -13.29
C HIS A 248 -16.03 -15.74 -12.04
N LEU A 249 -17.03 -15.43 -11.21
CA LEU A 249 -17.33 -16.22 -10.01
C LEU A 249 -17.76 -17.66 -10.34
N LYS A 250 -18.56 -17.87 -11.39
CA LYS A 250 -18.90 -19.22 -11.89
C LYS A 250 -17.68 -19.98 -12.36
N THR A 251 -16.77 -19.30 -13.04
CA THR A 251 -15.52 -19.88 -13.50
C THR A 251 -14.64 -20.29 -12.32
N LEU A 252 -14.55 -19.46 -11.29
CA LEU A 252 -13.81 -19.78 -10.06
C LEU A 252 -14.44 -20.97 -9.32
N HIS A 253 -15.76 -21.06 -9.28
CA HIS A 253 -16.44 -22.23 -8.71
C HIS A 253 -16.08 -23.52 -9.46
N LYS A 254 -16.09 -23.48 -10.81
CA LYS A 254 -15.63 -24.61 -11.63
C LYS A 254 -14.14 -24.95 -11.33
N PHE A 255 -13.29 -23.96 -11.11
CA PHE A 255 -11.88 -24.18 -10.75
C PHE A 255 -11.75 -24.84 -9.37
N TYR A 256 -12.56 -24.42 -8.40
CA TYR A 256 -12.59 -25.05 -7.10
C TYR A 256 -13.06 -26.51 -7.18
N GLU A 257 -14.17 -26.78 -7.88
CA GLU A 257 -14.67 -28.14 -8.09
C GLU A 257 -13.67 -29.03 -8.82
N ALA A 258 -12.98 -28.49 -9.84
CA ALA A 258 -11.93 -29.20 -10.56
C ALA A 258 -10.64 -29.38 -9.72
N GLY A 259 -10.56 -28.76 -8.54
CA GLY A 259 -9.38 -28.81 -7.64
C GLY A 259 -8.19 -28.06 -8.19
N TYR A 260 -8.40 -26.97 -8.94
CA TYR A 260 -7.35 -26.05 -9.34
C TYR A 260 -7.08 -25.00 -8.23
N ILE A 261 -8.05 -24.76 -7.37
CA ILE A 261 -7.98 -23.95 -6.16
C ILE A 261 -7.90 -24.88 -4.94
N PRO A 262 -7.12 -24.56 -3.90
CA PRO A 262 -7.01 -25.37 -2.69
C PRO A 262 -8.39 -25.61 -2.03
N LYS A 263 -8.65 -26.85 -1.60
CA LYS A 263 -9.96 -27.21 -1.01
C LYS A 263 -10.25 -26.52 0.32
N ASP A 264 -9.22 -26.14 1.06
CA ASP A 264 -9.28 -25.45 2.35
C ASP A 264 -9.14 -23.93 2.24
N VAL A 265 -9.17 -23.35 1.03
CA VAL A 265 -8.89 -21.93 0.78
C VAL A 265 -9.70 -20.95 1.62
N ALA A 266 -10.98 -21.28 1.89
CA ALA A 266 -11.86 -20.38 2.66
C ALA A 266 -11.49 -20.30 4.16
N THR A 267 -10.73 -21.27 4.68
CA THR A 267 -10.40 -21.38 6.11
C THR A 267 -8.91 -21.40 6.42
N SER A 268 -8.07 -21.61 5.41
CA SER A 268 -6.62 -21.68 5.54
C SER A 268 -5.95 -20.32 5.58
N ASP A 269 -4.92 -20.17 6.42
CA ASP A 269 -3.99 -19.03 6.42
C ASP A 269 -2.79 -19.26 5.51
N THR A 270 -2.84 -20.27 4.63
CA THR A 270 -1.76 -20.56 3.68
C THR A 270 -1.48 -19.34 2.81
N SER A 271 -0.20 -19.01 2.70
CA SER A 271 0.34 -18.02 1.76
C SER A 271 1.23 -18.71 0.74
N PHE A 272 1.36 -18.09 -0.42
CA PHE A 272 2.20 -18.60 -1.50
C PHE A 272 3.37 -17.65 -1.70
N ASP A 273 4.57 -18.07 -1.25
CA ASP A 273 5.78 -17.27 -1.43
C ASP A 273 6.17 -17.23 -2.92
N LEU A 274 6.44 -16.03 -3.44
CA LEU A 274 6.86 -15.84 -4.83
C LEU A 274 8.12 -16.66 -5.20
N GLN A 275 9.03 -16.86 -4.24
CA GLN A 275 10.28 -17.58 -4.46
C GLN A 275 10.10 -19.11 -4.58
N GLN A 276 8.97 -19.66 -4.12
CA GLN A 276 8.71 -21.10 -4.13
C GLN A 276 8.07 -21.56 -5.43
N ASP A 277 8.25 -22.85 -5.78
CA ASP A 277 7.62 -23.50 -6.93
C ASP A 277 6.41 -24.36 -6.55
N THR A 278 5.71 -23.95 -5.49
CA THR A 278 4.49 -24.60 -4.97
C THR A 278 3.20 -24.12 -5.63
N TRP A 279 3.29 -23.08 -6.47
CA TRP A 279 2.17 -22.44 -7.16
C TRP A 279 2.50 -22.20 -8.64
N PHE A 280 1.47 -22.22 -9.49
CA PHE A 280 1.64 -22.03 -10.93
C PHE A 280 1.19 -20.64 -11.41
N VAL A 281 -0.03 -20.22 -11.09
CA VAL A 281 -0.52 -18.86 -11.39
C VAL A 281 -1.18 -18.24 -10.16
N ARG A 282 -1.06 -16.92 -10.04
CA ARG A 282 -1.69 -16.08 -9.03
C ARG A 282 -2.00 -14.70 -9.60
N GLU A 283 -2.76 -13.87 -8.88
CA GLU A 283 -2.94 -12.47 -9.27
C GLU A 283 -1.91 -11.58 -8.59
N GLU A 284 -1.38 -10.63 -9.37
CA GLU A 284 -0.45 -9.62 -8.89
C GLU A 284 -0.76 -8.25 -9.48
N THR A 285 -0.56 -7.22 -8.66
CA THR A 285 -0.66 -5.82 -9.10
C THR A 285 0.65 -5.41 -9.77
N VAL A 286 0.55 -4.82 -10.95
CA VAL A 286 1.70 -4.28 -11.68
C VAL A 286 1.39 -2.84 -12.11
N GLY A 287 2.38 -1.97 -11.94
CA GLY A 287 2.31 -0.60 -12.39
C GLY A 287 3.47 -0.22 -13.31
N PRO A 288 3.44 0.97 -13.91
CA PRO A 288 4.49 1.41 -14.82
C PRO A 288 5.90 1.42 -14.20
N ALA A 289 6.05 1.82 -12.92
CA ALA A 289 7.35 1.86 -12.24
C ALA A 289 7.92 0.46 -11.91
N ASP A 290 7.17 -0.62 -12.18
CA ASP A 290 7.64 -2.00 -12.00
C ASP A 290 8.34 -2.56 -13.24
N TYR A 291 8.29 -1.81 -14.36
CA TYR A 291 8.88 -2.20 -15.64
C TYR A 291 8.37 -3.57 -16.13
N GLY A 292 7.05 -3.72 -16.21
CA GLY A 292 6.38 -4.98 -16.55
C GLY A 292 6.56 -6.03 -15.46
N ASN A 293 7.12 -7.18 -15.80
CA ASN A 293 7.37 -8.27 -14.85
C ASN A 293 8.69 -8.17 -14.09
N SER A 294 9.49 -7.12 -14.33
CA SER A 294 10.88 -7.05 -13.80
C SER A 294 10.93 -7.03 -12.28
N LEU A 295 10.05 -6.27 -11.63
CA LEU A 295 10.00 -6.23 -10.17
C LEU A 295 9.60 -7.60 -9.60
N LEU A 296 8.55 -8.22 -10.13
CA LEU A 296 8.09 -9.54 -9.67
C LEU A 296 9.16 -10.61 -9.88
N SER A 297 9.83 -10.64 -11.04
CA SER A 297 10.88 -11.60 -11.34
C SER A 297 12.09 -11.42 -10.40
N ARG A 298 12.45 -10.19 -10.09
CA ARG A 298 13.52 -9.89 -9.13
C ARG A 298 13.16 -10.34 -7.71
N VAL A 299 11.95 -10.05 -7.23
CA VAL A 299 11.48 -10.46 -5.91
C VAL A 299 11.38 -11.99 -5.81
N ALA A 300 10.88 -12.61 -6.87
CA ALA A 300 10.76 -14.08 -6.97
C ALA A 300 12.11 -14.78 -7.12
N ASN A 301 13.17 -14.06 -7.50
CA ASN A 301 14.47 -14.61 -7.91
C ASN A 301 14.32 -15.68 -9.03
N LYS A 302 13.35 -15.49 -9.91
CA LYS A 302 13.05 -16.35 -11.06
C LYS A 302 12.23 -15.59 -12.08
N ASP A 303 12.11 -16.12 -13.30
CA ASP A 303 11.22 -15.55 -14.31
C ASP A 303 9.75 -15.64 -13.84
N ILE A 304 9.04 -14.52 -13.88
CA ILE A 304 7.59 -14.43 -13.72
C ILE A 304 7.04 -13.84 -15.02
N GLN A 305 6.11 -14.53 -15.65
CA GLN A 305 5.42 -14.00 -16.82
C GLN A 305 4.05 -13.46 -16.42
N ILE A 306 3.63 -12.35 -17.02
CA ILE A 306 2.36 -11.71 -16.68
C ILE A 306 1.41 -11.64 -17.87
N LYS A 307 0.10 -11.71 -17.57
CA LYS A 307 -1.00 -11.45 -18.49
C LYS A 307 -1.99 -10.50 -17.84
N PRO A 308 -2.33 -9.36 -18.47
CA PRO A 308 -3.21 -8.37 -17.85
C PRO A 308 -4.64 -8.91 -17.70
N ILE A 309 -5.25 -8.61 -16.55
CA ILE A 309 -6.68 -8.83 -16.26
C ILE A 309 -7.43 -7.51 -16.42
N THR A 310 -6.85 -6.41 -15.89
CA THR A 310 -7.48 -5.11 -15.90
C THR A 310 -6.64 -4.06 -16.64
N ASN A 311 -7.27 -2.95 -16.98
CA ASN A 311 -6.58 -1.80 -17.59
C ASN A 311 -5.74 -1.03 -16.56
N PHE A 312 -4.73 -0.28 -17.05
CA PHE A 312 -4.01 0.70 -16.24
C PHE A 312 -4.89 1.94 -16.01
N ILE A 313 -5.34 2.12 -14.78
CA ILE A 313 -6.25 3.21 -14.40
C ILE A 313 -5.71 3.93 -13.15
N LYS A 314 -5.73 5.27 -13.20
CA LYS A 314 -5.46 6.13 -12.04
C LYS A 314 -6.72 6.23 -11.19
N LYS A 315 -6.68 5.70 -9.96
CA LYS A 315 -7.81 5.65 -9.00
C LYS A 315 -7.39 6.25 -7.67
N ASN A 316 -8.35 6.54 -6.79
CA ASN A 316 -8.00 6.92 -5.41
C ASN A 316 -7.14 5.85 -4.74
N GLN A 317 -7.47 4.55 -4.92
CA GLN A 317 -6.68 3.47 -4.35
C GLN A 317 -5.22 3.51 -4.82
N THR A 318 -4.96 3.71 -6.13
CA THR A 318 -3.58 3.74 -6.64
C THR A 318 -2.80 4.97 -6.16
N THR A 319 -3.48 6.10 -5.97
CA THR A 319 -2.85 7.33 -5.46
C THR A 319 -2.64 7.33 -3.95
N GLN A 320 -3.33 6.46 -3.22
CA GLN A 320 -3.30 6.37 -1.76
C GLN A 320 -2.61 5.13 -1.21
N VAL A 321 -2.01 4.29 -2.07
CA VAL A 321 -1.32 3.05 -1.65
C VAL A 321 -0.25 3.31 -0.60
N ALA A 322 0.55 4.34 -0.82
CA ALA A 322 1.64 4.71 0.06
C ALA A 322 1.70 6.23 0.21
N ASN A 323 1.34 6.69 1.37
CA ASN A 323 1.30 8.10 1.73
C ASN A 323 2.08 8.35 3.01
N PHE A 324 2.85 9.42 3.05
CA PHE A 324 3.35 9.98 4.30
C PHE A 324 2.48 11.14 4.74
N VAL A 325 2.22 11.23 6.03
CA VAL A 325 1.48 12.32 6.66
C VAL A 325 2.36 13.01 7.69
N ILE A 326 2.12 14.30 7.89
CA ILE A 326 2.73 15.06 8.97
C ILE A 326 1.70 15.18 10.09
N SER A 327 2.13 14.88 11.33
CA SER A 327 1.27 15.03 12.50
C SER A 327 0.78 16.46 12.64
N ASN A 328 -0.51 16.65 12.91
CA ASN A 328 -1.02 18.00 13.19
C ASN A 328 -0.39 18.60 14.47
N ASN A 329 0.05 17.75 15.40
CA ASN A 329 0.71 18.15 16.64
C ASN A 329 2.23 18.39 16.49
N SER A 330 2.82 18.05 15.33
CA SER A 330 4.24 18.29 15.08
C SER A 330 4.57 19.79 15.14
N LYS A 331 5.67 20.11 15.80
CA LYS A 331 6.26 21.45 15.83
C LYS A 331 7.28 21.69 14.73
N ASN A 332 7.58 20.65 13.94
CA ASN A 332 8.60 20.62 12.91
C ASN A 332 7.99 20.42 11.51
N LYS A 333 6.79 20.96 11.23
CA LYS A 333 6.03 20.69 9.99
C LYS A 333 6.81 21.08 8.75
N GLU A 334 7.43 22.26 8.74
CA GLU A 334 8.25 22.75 7.62
C GLU A 334 9.46 21.83 7.40
N LYS A 335 10.19 21.49 8.46
CA LYS A 335 11.34 20.57 8.38
C LYS A 335 10.94 19.17 7.93
N SER A 336 9.78 18.69 8.38
CA SER A 336 9.22 17.42 7.95
C SER A 336 8.90 17.44 6.45
N MET A 337 8.35 18.53 5.94
CA MET A 337 8.06 18.68 4.51
C MET A 337 9.35 18.78 3.69
N GLU A 338 10.38 19.51 4.16
CA GLU A 338 11.70 19.54 3.51
C GLU A 338 12.34 18.14 3.42
N VAL A 339 12.24 17.32 4.48
CA VAL A 339 12.73 15.92 4.48
C VAL A 339 11.94 15.08 3.48
N LEU A 340 10.61 15.16 3.46
CA LEU A 340 9.78 14.45 2.49
C LEU A 340 10.03 14.92 1.06
N ASN A 341 10.30 16.21 0.84
CA ASN A 341 10.71 16.74 -0.45
C ASN A 341 12.03 16.09 -0.91
N LEU A 342 13.05 16.00 -0.04
CA LEU A 342 14.32 15.35 -0.38
C LEU A 342 14.17 13.86 -0.70
N LEU A 343 13.36 13.11 0.03
CA LEU A 343 13.10 11.69 -0.24
C LEU A 343 12.47 11.47 -1.64
N ASN A 344 11.87 12.51 -2.20
CA ASN A 344 11.20 12.44 -3.50
C ASN A 344 11.95 13.17 -4.63
N THR A 345 13.02 13.93 -4.34
CA THR A 345 13.73 14.75 -5.33
C THR A 345 15.24 14.52 -5.35
N ASN A 346 15.80 13.89 -4.32
CA ASN A 346 17.23 13.60 -4.24
C ASN A 346 17.52 12.10 -4.50
N ALA A 347 18.03 11.80 -5.70
CA ALA A 347 18.29 10.43 -6.12
C ALA A 347 19.34 9.74 -5.25
N GLU A 348 20.41 10.43 -4.82
CA GLU A 348 21.46 9.84 -3.99
C GLU A 348 20.90 9.38 -2.64
N LEU A 349 20.12 10.25 -1.97
CA LEU A 349 19.45 9.93 -0.72
C LEU A 349 18.53 8.70 -0.87
N LEU A 350 17.65 8.73 -1.87
CA LEU A 350 16.66 7.66 -2.02
C LEU A 350 17.31 6.33 -2.41
N ASN A 351 18.27 6.33 -3.34
CA ASN A 351 18.97 5.11 -3.74
C ASN A 351 19.81 4.53 -2.60
N GLY A 352 20.42 5.37 -1.76
CA GLY A 352 21.12 4.95 -0.54
C GLY A 352 20.22 4.23 0.46
N LEU A 353 18.94 4.62 0.57
CA LEU A 353 17.98 3.95 1.43
C LEU A 353 17.40 2.67 0.79
N VAL A 354 17.06 2.72 -0.51
CA VAL A 354 16.33 1.64 -1.20
C VAL A 354 17.25 0.54 -1.73
N TYR A 355 18.45 0.88 -2.14
CA TYR A 355 19.46 -0.13 -2.53
C TYR A 355 20.45 -0.41 -1.42
N GLY A 356 20.60 0.50 -0.45
CA GLY A 356 21.59 0.40 0.61
C GLY A 356 22.96 0.94 0.20
N PRO A 357 24.06 0.55 0.90
CA PRO A 357 25.38 1.07 0.65
C PRO A 357 25.96 0.71 -0.73
N GLU A 358 26.41 1.73 -1.49
CA GLU A 358 27.13 1.54 -2.75
C GLU A 358 28.44 0.76 -2.51
N GLY A 359 28.80 -0.12 -3.44
CA GLY A 359 29.99 -1.00 -3.33
C GLY A 359 29.75 -2.26 -2.47
N LYS A 360 28.69 -2.33 -1.68
CA LYS A 360 28.33 -3.47 -0.84
C LYS A 360 27.04 -4.15 -1.37
N ASN A 361 25.98 -3.37 -1.55
CA ASN A 361 24.68 -3.85 -2.00
C ASN A 361 24.50 -3.68 -3.51
N TRP A 362 25.12 -2.68 -4.09
CA TRP A 362 24.98 -2.34 -5.51
C TRP A 362 26.19 -1.52 -5.99
N GLU A 363 26.32 -1.46 -7.30
CA GLU A 363 27.31 -0.63 -7.99
C GLU A 363 26.70 -0.01 -9.26
N LYS A 364 27.23 1.16 -9.68
CA LYS A 364 26.82 1.78 -10.94
C LYS A 364 27.38 1.00 -12.12
N LEU A 365 26.60 0.85 -13.18
CA LEU A 365 27.10 0.26 -14.41
C LEU A 365 28.00 1.27 -15.14
N PRO A 366 29.22 0.87 -15.57
CA PRO A 366 30.12 1.76 -16.28
C PRO A 366 29.48 2.36 -17.54
N GLY A 367 29.55 3.70 -17.67
CA GLY A 367 29.00 4.43 -18.82
C GLY A 367 27.47 4.56 -18.85
N LYS A 368 26.77 4.20 -17.78
CA LYS A 368 25.31 4.29 -17.65
C LYS A 368 24.94 4.94 -16.30
N GLU A 369 24.72 6.27 -16.31
CA GLU A 369 24.52 7.04 -15.06
C GLU A 369 23.37 6.57 -14.18
N ASN A 370 22.27 6.06 -14.77
CA ASN A 370 21.05 5.69 -14.08
C ASN A 370 20.81 4.16 -14.04
N ARG A 371 21.87 3.36 -14.21
CA ARG A 371 21.79 1.89 -14.19
C ARG A 371 22.66 1.32 -13.09
N VAL A 372 22.13 0.31 -12.42
CA VAL A 372 22.83 -0.37 -11.32
C VAL A 372 22.78 -1.88 -11.50
N LYS A 373 23.84 -2.50 -11.00
CA LYS A 373 23.91 -3.92 -10.74
C LYS A 373 23.78 -4.13 -9.24
N VAL A 374 22.95 -5.07 -8.83
CA VAL A 374 22.89 -5.49 -7.43
C VAL A 374 23.97 -6.50 -7.13
N LEU A 375 24.55 -6.41 -5.92
CA LEU A 375 25.63 -7.24 -5.42
C LEU A 375 25.10 -8.17 -4.31
N ASP A 376 25.94 -9.10 -3.85
CA ASP A 376 25.59 -10.10 -2.83
C ASP A 376 25.12 -9.51 -1.48
N GLY A 377 25.47 -8.26 -1.20
CA GLY A 377 24.99 -7.53 -0.01
C GLY A 377 23.53 -7.11 -0.08
N TYR A 378 22.91 -7.05 -1.28
CA TYR A 378 21.51 -6.71 -1.47
C TYR A 378 20.63 -7.91 -1.13
N LYS A 379 20.07 -7.90 0.07
CA LYS A 379 19.16 -8.94 0.61
C LYS A 379 17.86 -8.29 1.06
N GLY A 380 16.80 -9.07 1.21
CA GLY A 380 15.47 -8.55 1.56
C GLY A 380 15.39 -7.73 2.86
N ASN A 381 16.37 -7.90 3.75
CA ASN A 381 16.46 -7.21 5.04
C ASN A 381 17.61 -6.19 5.15
N THR A 382 18.27 -5.81 4.05
CA THR A 382 19.43 -4.88 4.06
C THR A 382 19.17 -3.55 3.37
N HIS A 383 17.91 -3.19 3.14
CA HIS A 383 17.49 -1.96 2.49
C HIS A 383 16.03 -1.64 2.81
N MET A 384 15.61 -0.41 2.58
CA MET A 384 14.19 -0.02 2.68
C MET A 384 13.43 -0.37 1.39
N GLY A 385 12.11 -0.60 1.50
CA GLY A 385 11.26 -0.84 0.34
C GLY A 385 11.06 0.42 -0.50
N GLY A 386 11.29 0.37 -1.82
CA GLY A 386 11.08 1.51 -2.69
C GLY A 386 9.63 2.00 -2.70
N TRP A 387 8.66 1.07 -2.73
CA TRP A 387 7.24 1.36 -2.83
C TRP A 387 6.66 2.19 -1.66
N ASN A 388 7.34 2.22 -0.51
CA ASN A 388 6.91 2.96 0.68
C ASN A 388 8.00 3.89 1.25
N THR A 389 8.94 4.37 0.42
CA THR A 389 10.01 5.25 0.90
C THR A 389 10.02 6.61 0.19
N GLY A 390 9.98 6.65 -1.15
CA GLY A 390 10.03 7.90 -1.89
C GLY A 390 9.73 7.71 -3.39
N ASN A 391 10.07 8.71 -4.21
CA ASN A 391 9.78 8.73 -5.63
C ASN A 391 10.56 7.65 -6.40
N ASN A 392 9.87 6.58 -6.82
CA ASN A 392 10.50 5.47 -7.54
C ASN A 392 11.01 5.85 -8.95
N TRP A 393 10.57 6.97 -9.52
CA TRP A 393 11.04 7.45 -10.82
C TRP A 393 12.45 8.05 -10.79
N ILE A 394 13.01 8.31 -9.60
CA ILE A 394 14.41 8.71 -9.42
C ILE A 394 15.30 7.58 -8.90
N LEU A 395 14.74 6.37 -8.73
CA LEU A 395 15.55 5.19 -8.46
C LEU A 395 16.37 4.80 -9.69
N TYR A 396 17.59 4.34 -9.44
CA TYR A 396 18.41 3.77 -10.51
C TYR A 396 17.79 2.46 -11.00
N ILE A 397 17.86 2.25 -12.30
CA ILE A 397 17.22 1.13 -12.96
C ILE A 397 18.16 -0.09 -12.91
N ASN A 398 17.64 -1.24 -12.45
CA ASN A 398 18.40 -2.49 -12.40
C ASN A 398 18.87 -2.91 -13.80
N GLU A 399 20.06 -3.53 -13.89
CA GLU A 399 20.66 -3.99 -15.14
C GLU A 399 19.76 -4.94 -15.95
N ASN A 400 18.92 -5.71 -15.26
CA ASN A 400 18.02 -6.69 -15.88
C ASN A 400 16.79 -6.07 -16.56
N VAL A 401 16.52 -4.77 -16.35
CA VAL A 401 15.44 -4.06 -17.03
C VAL A 401 15.90 -3.68 -18.43
N THR A 402 15.20 -4.11 -19.46
CA THR A 402 15.53 -3.79 -20.87
C THR A 402 15.12 -2.35 -21.21
N ASP A 403 15.73 -1.78 -22.25
CA ASP A 403 15.35 -0.46 -22.74
C ASP A 403 13.90 -0.46 -23.27
N GLN A 404 13.44 -1.58 -23.84
CA GLN A 404 12.04 -1.74 -24.26
C GLN A 404 11.07 -1.65 -23.08
N GLN A 405 11.38 -2.32 -21.95
CA GLN A 405 10.55 -2.24 -20.75
C GLN A 405 10.47 -0.82 -20.18
N ILE A 406 11.55 -0.04 -20.31
CA ILE A 406 11.54 1.37 -19.90
C ILE A 406 10.62 2.20 -20.80
N GLU A 407 10.70 2.03 -22.10
CA GLU A 407 9.83 2.73 -23.05
C GLU A 407 8.36 2.32 -22.89
N ASP A 408 8.07 1.02 -22.72
CA ASP A 408 6.74 0.52 -22.45
C ASP A 408 6.16 1.09 -21.15
N SER A 409 6.96 1.19 -20.11
CA SER A 409 6.61 1.80 -18.83
C SER A 409 6.20 3.27 -18.96
N LYS A 410 7.01 4.06 -19.68
CA LYS A 410 6.70 5.47 -19.98
C LYS A 410 5.41 5.61 -20.79
N LYS A 411 5.22 4.76 -21.80
CA LYS A 411 4.01 4.71 -22.61
C LYS A 411 2.79 4.37 -21.78
N GLN A 412 2.86 3.34 -20.94
CA GLN A 412 1.78 2.94 -20.03
C GLN A 412 1.38 4.09 -19.10
N LEU A 413 2.36 4.79 -18.52
CA LEU A 413 2.09 5.94 -17.66
C LEU A 413 1.39 7.09 -18.42
N ALA A 414 1.85 7.40 -19.64
CA ALA A 414 1.30 8.47 -20.46
C ALA A 414 -0.12 8.15 -20.96
N GLU A 415 -0.43 6.88 -21.23
CA GLU A 415 -1.73 6.41 -21.74
C GLU A 415 -2.73 6.07 -20.61
N ALA A 416 -2.28 5.98 -19.36
CA ALA A 416 -3.12 5.63 -18.22
C ALA A 416 -4.23 6.66 -18.02
N LYS A 417 -5.48 6.20 -18.08
CA LYS A 417 -6.66 7.05 -17.90
C LYS A 417 -6.98 7.28 -16.43
N GLU A 418 -7.57 8.43 -16.13
CA GLU A 418 -8.15 8.70 -14.81
C GLU A 418 -9.53 8.04 -14.70
N SER A 419 -9.80 7.43 -13.55
CA SER A 419 -11.17 7.04 -13.20
C SER A 419 -12.08 8.27 -13.10
N PRO A 420 -13.33 8.16 -13.54
CA PRO A 420 -14.33 9.21 -13.27
C PRO A 420 -14.44 9.58 -11.79
N ALA A 421 -14.19 8.62 -10.88
CA ALA A 421 -14.23 8.82 -9.43
C ALA A 421 -12.91 9.28 -8.80
N LEU A 422 -11.87 9.54 -9.59
CA LEU A 422 -10.63 10.09 -9.02
C LEU A 422 -10.89 11.43 -8.33
N GLY A 423 -10.61 11.49 -7.03
CA GLY A 423 -10.90 12.62 -6.15
C GLY A 423 -12.26 12.54 -5.43
N PHE A 424 -13.10 11.55 -5.73
CA PHE A 424 -14.34 11.33 -5.00
C PHE A 424 -14.07 10.74 -3.62
N ILE A 425 -14.54 11.39 -2.57
CA ILE A 425 -14.46 10.93 -1.19
C ILE A 425 -15.87 10.79 -0.63
N PHE A 426 -16.30 9.58 -0.37
CA PHE A 426 -17.60 9.31 0.22
C PHE A 426 -17.61 9.70 1.71
N ASN A 427 -18.48 10.64 2.09
CA ASN A 427 -18.73 10.97 3.48
C ASN A 427 -19.71 9.95 4.09
N THR A 428 -19.24 9.21 5.07
CA THR A 428 -20.00 8.12 5.70
C THR A 428 -20.81 8.54 6.92
N ASP A 429 -20.79 9.82 7.33
CA ASP A 429 -21.35 10.28 8.62
C ASP A 429 -22.81 9.89 8.81
N ASN A 430 -23.62 9.97 7.77
CA ASN A 430 -25.06 9.71 7.81
C ASN A 430 -25.43 8.21 7.73
N VAL A 431 -24.45 7.32 7.46
CA VAL A 431 -24.71 5.91 7.13
C VAL A 431 -23.74 4.93 7.81
N LYS A 432 -23.08 5.34 8.89
CA LYS A 432 -22.05 4.52 9.57
C LYS A 432 -22.60 3.20 10.10
N SER A 433 -23.78 3.19 10.68
CA SER A 433 -24.43 1.99 11.20
C SER A 433 -24.80 1.03 10.08
N GLU A 434 -25.33 1.57 8.99
CA GLU A 434 -25.75 0.82 7.81
C GLU A 434 -24.53 0.20 7.10
N ILE A 435 -23.43 0.95 6.97
CA ILE A 435 -22.15 0.43 6.45
C ILE A 435 -21.67 -0.75 7.29
N SER A 436 -21.74 -0.63 8.63
CA SER A 436 -21.34 -1.73 9.51
C SER A 436 -22.22 -2.96 9.35
N ALA A 437 -23.53 -2.78 9.19
CA ALA A 437 -24.47 -3.88 8.96
C ALA A 437 -24.17 -4.59 7.62
N ILE A 438 -23.98 -3.83 6.54
CA ILE A 438 -23.61 -4.36 5.22
C ILE A 438 -22.28 -5.13 5.31
N SER A 439 -21.26 -4.54 5.93
CA SER A 439 -19.94 -5.16 6.08
C SER A 439 -20.00 -6.48 6.84
N ASN A 440 -20.80 -6.54 7.93
CA ASN A 440 -21.00 -7.78 8.69
C ASN A 440 -21.71 -8.87 7.86
N THR A 441 -22.66 -8.50 7.03
CA THR A 441 -23.32 -9.44 6.09
C THR A 441 -22.32 -9.91 5.03
N MET A 442 -21.55 -8.99 4.43
CA MET A 442 -20.55 -9.33 3.42
C MET A 442 -19.51 -10.32 3.95
N GLN A 443 -19.01 -10.15 5.16
CA GLN A 443 -18.04 -11.06 5.79
C GLN A 443 -18.51 -12.51 5.89
N GLN A 444 -19.82 -12.77 5.89
CA GLN A 444 -20.37 -14.12 5.95
C GLN A 444 -20.31 -14.83 4.59
N PHE A 445 -20.23 -14.09 3.50
CA PHE A 445 -20.35 -14.60 2.13
C PHE A 445 -19.11 -14.40 1.28
N ASP A 446 -18.41 -13.26 1.45
CA ASP A 446 -17.35 -12.80 0.54
C ASP A 446 -16.29 -13.86 0.27
N THR A 447 -15.72 -14.44 1.32
CA THR A 447 -14.67 -15.46 1.18
C THR A 447 -15.17 -16.64 0.35
N ALA A 448 -16.33 -17.19 0.69
CA ALA A 448 -16.84 -18.39 0.03
C ALA A 448 -17.19 -18.14 -1.44
N ILE A 449 -17.81 -17.01 -1.75
CA ILE A 449 -18.17 -16.64 -3.12
C ILE A 449 -16.92 -16.34 -3.95
N ASN A 450 -16.02 -15.49 -3.43
CA ASN A 450 -14.86 -15.01 -4.19
C ASN A 450 -13.81 -16.10 -4.42
N THR A 451 -13.70 -17.09 -3.53
CA THR A 451 -12.79 -18.23 -3.70
C THR A 451 -13.40 -19.40 -4.46
N GLY A 452 -14.66 -19.28 -4.88
CA GLY A 452 -15.38 -20.32 -5.62
C GLY A 452 -15.82 -21.53 -4.80
N THR A 453 -15.71 -21.47 -3.45
CA THR A 453 -16.04 -22.63 -2.58
C THR A 453 -17.54 -22.93 -2.53
N VAL A 454 -18.37 -21.99 -2.96
CA VAL A 454 -19.84 -22.13 -3.09
C VAL A 454 -20.31 -21.80 -4.48
N ASP A 455 -21.44 -22.40 -4.87
CA ASP A 455 -22.11 -22.11 -6.13
C ASP A 455 -22.66 -20.66 -6.12
N PRO A 456 -22.13 -19.75 -6.97
CA PRO A 456 -22.55 -18.36 -6.97
C PRO A 456 -24.00 -18.16 -7.41
N ASP A 457 -24.58 -19.06 -8.21
CA ASP A 457 -26.00 -18.99 -8.61
C ASP A 457 -26.96 -19.22 -7.44
N LYS A 458 -26.47 -19.79 -6.33
CA LYS A 458 -27.22 -19.96 -5.06
C LYS A 458 -26.83 -18.91 -4.04
N ALA A 459 -25.53 -18.70 -3.85
CA ALA A 459 -25.02 -17.85 -2.80
C ALA A 459 -25.28 -16.35 -3.04
N ILE A 460 -25.21 -15.87 -4.29
CA ILE A 460 -25.48 -14.46 -4.60
C ILE A 460 -26.94 -14.07 -4.32
N PRO A 461 -27.97 -14.81 -4.74
CA PRO A 461 -29.35 -14.52 -4.35
C PRO A 461 -29.56 -14.45 -2.83
N GLU A 462 -28.99 -15.40 -2.06
CA GLU A 462 -29.05 -15.39 -0.59
C GLU A 462 -28.36 -14.18 0.01
N LEU A 463 -27.17 -13.82 -0.47
CA LEU A 463 -26.47 -12.60 -0.07
C LEU A 463 -27.34 -11.36 -0.33
N MET A 464 -27.92 -11.25 -1.53
CA MET A 464 -28.72 -10.08 -1.92
C MET A 464 -30.01 -9.97 -1.10
N GLU A 465 -30.66 -11.08 -0.76
CA GLU A 465 -31.80 -11.11 0.13
C GLU A 465 -31.42 -10.56 1.52
N LYS A 466 -30.31 -11.03 2.11
CA LYS A 466 -29.84 -10.55 3.41
C LYS A 466 -29.45 -9.08 3.38
N LEU A 467 -28.73 -8.64 2.34
CA LEU A 467 -28.32 -7.24 2.22
C LEU A 467 -29.53 -6.27 2.14
N LYS A 468 -30.60 -6.68 1.43
CA LYS A 468 -31.78 -5.85 1.20
C LYS A 468 -32.83 -5.94 2.31
N SER A 469 -32.76 -6.96 3.18
CA SER A 469 -33.80 -7.22 4.19
C SER A 469 -34.02 -6.12 5.23
N GLU A 470 -32.98 -5.36 5.57
CA GLU A 470 -33.01 -4.35 6.66
C GLU A 470 -33.00 -2.89 6.16
N GLY A 471 -33.07 -2.65 4.86
CA GLY A 471 -33.06 -1.31 4.26
C GLY A 471 -31.71 -0.57 4.34
N ALA A 472 -30.69 -1.14 5.01
CA ALA A 472 -29.36 -0.57 5.12
C ALA A 472 -28.67 -0.43 3.76
N TYR A 473 -28.86 -1.44 2.91
CA TYR A 473 -28.28 -1.50 1.58
C TYR A 473 -28.71 -0.32 0.71
N ASP A 474 -30.03 -0.11 0.55
CA ASP A 474 -30.55 0.96 -0.30
C ASP A 474 -30.20 2.35 0.27
N LYS A 475 -30.18 2.50 1.59
CA LYS A 475 -29.80 3.77 2.22
C LYS A 475 -28.36 4.15 1.92
N VAL A 476 -27.41 3.20 2.02
CA VAL A 476 -26.00 3.46 1.71
C VAL A 476 -25.80 3.69 0.22
N LEU A 477 -26.41 2.88 -0.64
CA LEU A 477 -26.30 3.02 -2.09
C LEU A 477 -26.84 4.38 -2.55
N ASN A 478 -28.01 4.78 -2.08
CA ASN A 478 -28.63 6.06 -2.45
C ASN A 478 -27.83 7.26 -1.95
N GLU A 479 -27.30 7.22 -0.72
CA GLU A 479 -26.45 8.30 -0.19
C GLU A 479 -25.13 8.39 -0.97
N MET A 480 -24.52 7.26 -1.29
CA MET A 480 -23.29 7.21 -2.08
C MET A 480 -23.51 7.72 -3.51
N GLN A 481 -24.60 7.30 -4.18
CA GLN A 481 -24.96 7.78 -5.51
C GLN A 481 -25.23 9.28 -5.51
N LYS A 482 -25.97 9.79 -4.53
CA LYS A 482 -26.24 11.23 -4.40
C LYS A 482 -24.95 12.04 -4.30
N GLN A 483 -24.03 11.64 -3.43
CA GLN A 483 -22.75 12.33 -3.27
C GLN A 483 -21.87 12.22 -4.54
N TYR A 484 -21.92 11.08 -5.23
CA TYR A 484 -21.22 10.88 -6.48
C TYR A 484 -21.79 11.74 -7.61
N ASP A 485 -23.11 11.85 -7.73
CA ASP A 485 -23.77 12.74 -8.70
C ASP A 485 -23.38 14.22 -8.46
N GLU A 486 -23.32 14.67 -7.21
CA GLU A 486 -22.86 16.00 -6.83
C GLU A 486 -21.38 16.20 -7.22
N PHE A 487 -20.53 15.23 -6.96
CA PHE A 487 -19.12 15.26 -7.36
C PHE A 487 -18.96 15.36 -8.88
N LEU A 488 -19.65 14.53 -9.65
CA LEU A 488 -19.60 14.54 -11.11
C LEU A 488 -20.09 15.87 -11.71
N LYS A 489 -21.11 16.48 -11.12
CA LYS A 489 -21.61 17.79 -11.53
C LYS A 489 -20.55 18.88 -11.32
N ASN A 490 -19.89 18.88 -10.17
CA ASN A 490 -18.85 19.87 -9.85
C ASN A 490 -17.57 19.66 -10.66
N LYS A 491 -17.28 18.44 -11.11
CA LYS A 491 -16.11 18.13 -11.97
C LYS A 491 -16.29 18.66 -13.40
N LYS A 492 -17.53 18.89 -13.85
CA LYS A 492 -17.84 19.41 -15.20
C LYS A 492 -17.92 20.94 -15.25
N SER A 493 -18.03 21.61 -14.11
CA SER A 493 -18.03 23.06 -13.96
C SER A 493 -16.61 23.61 -13.78
#